data_d2c879f164ed59f512291219e9b66594
#
_entry.id   d2c879f164ed59f512291219e9b66594
#
_cell.length_a   1.000
_cell.length_b   1.000
_cell.length_c   1.000
_cell.angle_alpha   90.00
_cell.angle_beta   90.00
_cell.angle_gamma   90.00
#
_symmetry.space_group_name_H-M   'P 1'
#
loop_
_entity.id
_entity.type
_entity.pdbx_description
1 polymer ?
#
loop_
_entity_poly.entity_id
_entity_poly.type
_entity_poly.pdbx_seq_one_letter_code
_entity_poly.pdbx_strand_id
1 'polypeptide(L)'
;MDKPFDFNSITFTDNFMFQSVMMNEDICQEVLERILQIKLSKIRILQKEKAIQGGPLARSVRFDVYCEDEKGNAFDVEMQNVNEGDLPLRARYYQSMMDSEILRRGAKSYHEFNRGVIIFLCAFNPFDGKHRLYHAKNHLLETPDFPYEDRALKIFACTEGKSDDTPVEILRFLSYLKDSQASDGLTEKIESAVSSYRLSPSWRGQYMENHAYEWDLLAKGRKEGEEKYGKLIEALFADGKADLVLKTADDPELRESLYKQYGIQ
;
A
#
# COMPACT_ATOMS: atom_id res chain seq x y z
N MET A 1 14.68 24.77 15.49
CA MET A 1 15.22 24.37 14.17
C MET A 1 14.78 22.94 13.94
N ASP A 2 13.87 22.72 13.02
CA ASP A 2 13.45 21.37 12.66
C ASP A 2 14.67 20.64 12.09
N LYS A 3 14.88 19.40 12.56
CA LYS A 3 15.96 18.56 12.01
C LYS A 3 15.70 18.36 10.51
N PRO A 4 16.74 18.44 9.67
CA PRO A 4 16.57 18.13 8.25
C PRO A 4 15.98 16.71 8.09
N PHE A 5 15.08 16.55 7.12
CA PHE A 5 14.46 15.25 6.84
C PHE A 5 15.54 14.22 6.48
N ASP A 6 15.50 13.06 7.12
CA ASP A 6 16.47 11.99 6.89
C ASP A 6 16.02 11.07 5.75
N PHE A 7 16.51 11.33 4.55
CA PHE A 7 16.24 10.49 3.38
C PHE A 7 16.80 9.06 3.50
N ASN A 8 17.73 8.79 4.43
CA ASN A 8 18.26 7.45 4.62
C ASN A 8 17.25 6.54 5.35
N SER A 9 16.27 7.10 6.02
CA SER A 9 15.20 6.34 6.67
C SER A 9 14.13 5.83 5.71
N ILE A 10 14.07 6.34 4.47
CA ILE A 10 13.10 5.90 3.47
C ILE A 10 13.49 4.52 2.97
N THR A 11 12.60 3.55 3.10
CA THR A 11 12.79 2.17 2.64
C THR A 11 12.04 1.90 1.35
N PHE A 12 12.24 0.74 0.75
CA PHE A 12 11.48 0.31 -0.43
C PHE A 12 9.97 0.27 -0.19
N THR A 13 9.51 0.06 1.06
CA THR A 13 8.08 0.02 1.42
C THR A 13 7.42 1.39 1.54
N ASP A 14 8.19 2.49 1.49
CA ASP A 14 7.61 3.83 1.31
C ASP A 14 6.92 3.91 -0.06
N ASN A 15 5.69 4.42 -0.10
CA ASN A 15 4.87 4.40 -1.32
C ASN A 15 5.53 5.11 -2.51
N PHE A 16 6.16 6.26 -2.29
CA PHE A 16 6.82 7.01 -3.35
C PHE A 16 8.11 6.32 -3.84
N MET A 17 8.88 5.73 -2.91
CA MET A 17 10.06 4.94 -3.22
C MET A 17 9.68 3.66 -3.96
N PHE A 18 8.67 2.93 -3.47
CA PHE A 18 8.14 1.73 -4.11
C PHE A 18 7.79 1.99 -5.58
N GLN A 19 6.96 2.98 -5.83
CA GLN A 19 6.58 3.36 -7.18
C GLN A 19 7.81 3.75 -8.03
N SER A 20 8.75 4.50 -7.45
CA SER A 20 9.96 4.92 -8.17
C SER A 20 10.83 3.75 -8.60
N VAL A 21 11.06 2.79 -7.71
CA VAL A 21 11.87 1.58 -8.00
C VAL A 21 11.13 0.66 -8.97
N MET A 22 9.83 0.45 -8.78
CA MET A 22 9.00 -0.43 -9.61
C MET A 22 8.76 0.12 -11.03
N MET A 23 9.06 1.40 -11.29
CA MET A 23 9.10 1.94 -12.66
C MET A 23 10.25 1.38 -13.51
N ASN A 24 11.21 0.68 -12.91
CA ASN A 24 12.17 -0.10 -13.63
C ASN A 24 11.51 -1.42 -14.09
N GLU A 25 11.30 -1.58 -15.40
CA GLU A 25 10.60 -2.73 -15.98
C GLU A 25 11.28 -4.07 -15.64
N ASP A 26 12.60 -4.12 -15.56
CA ASP A 26 13.34 -5.34 -15.21
C ASP A 26 13.10 -5.73 -13.75
N ILE A 27 13.13 -4.78 -12.82
CA ILE A 27 12.83 -5.03 -11.40
C ILE A 27 11.37 -5.43 -11.24
N CYS A 28 10.46 -4.70 -11.87
CA CYS A 28 9.03 -4.99 -11.81
C CYS A 28 8.73 -6.40 -12.34
N GLN A 29 9.31 -6.78 -13.48
CA GLN A 29 9.15 -8.12 -14.05
C GLN A 29 9.69 -9.21 -13.12
N GLU A 30 10.88 -9.02 -12.53
CA GLU A 30 11.44 -9.99 -11.58
C GLU A 30 10.59 -10.14 -10.31
N VAL A 31 10.01 -9.03 -9.79
CA VAL A 31 9.09 -9.07 -8.66
C VAL A 31 7.82 -9.86 -9.02
N LEU A 32 7.21 -9.56 -10.17
CA LEU A 32 6.03 -10.29 -10.66
C LEU A 32 6.30 -11.78 -10.85
N GLU A 33 7.39 -12.13 -11.54
CA GLU A 33 7.77 -13.53 -11.77
C GLU A 33 8.02 -14.28 -10.46
N ARG A 34 8.62 -13.59 -9.48
CA ARG A 34 8.86 -14.16 -8.16
C ARG A 34 7.56 -14.47 -7.41
N ILE A 35 6.64 -13.52 -7.35
CA ILE A 35 5.36 -13.71 -6.65
C ILE A 35 4.47 -14.71 -7.37
N LEU A 36 4.42 -14.66 -8.70
CA LEU A 36 3.58 -15.53 -9.52
C LEU A 36 4.16 -16.94 -9.72
N GLN A 37 5.45 -17.14 -9.45
CA GLN A 37 6.20 -18.38 -9.70
C GLN A 37 6.09 -18.88 -11.14
N ILE A 38 6.00 -17.95 -12.10
CA ILE A 38 5.95 -18.22 -13.54
C ILE A 38 6.88 -17.25 -14.27
N LYS A 39 7.31 -17.63 -15.46
CA LYS A 39 7.97 -16.69 -16.38
C LYS A 39 6.96 -15.90 -17.17
N LEU A 40 7.13 -14.61 -17.21
CA LEU A 40 6.31 -13.69 -17.99
C LEU A 40 6.96 -13.40 -19.34
N SER A 41 6.17 -13.06 -20.35
CA SER A 41 6.67 -12.33 -21.50
C SER A 41 7.04 -10.92 -21.05
N LYS A 42 7.79 -10.19 -21.90
CA LYS A 42 8.24 -8.84 -21.53
C LYS A 42 7.06 -7.98 -21.07
N ILE A 43 7.24 -7.32 -19.94
CA ILE A 43 6.25 -6.38 -19.43
C ILE A 43 6.51 -4.97 -19.94
N ARG A 44 5.49 -4.14 -19.91
CA ARG A 44 5.54 -2.71 -20.15
C ARG A 44 4.74 -2.00 -19.08
N ILE A 45 5.38 -1.11 -18.37
CA ILE A 45 4.71 -0.27 -17.38
C ILE A 45 3.94 0.81 -18.13
N LEU A 46 2.62 0.81 -17.98
CA LEU A 46 1.77 1.73 -18.72
C LEU A 46 1.71 3.10 -18.06
N GLN A 47 1.72 3.14 -16.73
CA GLN A 47 1.64 4.39 -16.00
C GLN A 47 1.97 4.19 -14.51
N LYS A 48 2.78 5.12 -13.94
CA LYS A 48 2.89 5.33 -12.50
C LYS A 48 1.61 6.01 -12.02
N GLU A 49 1.06 5.54 -10.91
CA GLU A 49 -0.17 6.12 -10.32
C GLU A 49 -1.33 6.23 -11.33
N LYS A 50 -1.60 5.14 -12.03
CA LYS A 50 -2.69 5.12 -13.01
C LYS A 50 -4.03 5.35 -12.33
N ALA A 51 -4.59 6.55 -12.50
CA ALA A 51 -5.93 6.86 -12.05
C ALA A 51 -6.97 6.36 -13.07
N ILE A 52 -7.83 5.45 -12.66
CA ILE A 52 -9.00 5.03 -13.44
C ILE A 52 -10.23 5.70 -12.83
N GLN A 53 -10.88 6.55 -13.62
CA GLN A 53 -12.12 7.20 -13.22
C GLN A 53 -13.29 6.27 -13.55
N GLY A 54 -14.00 5.87 -12.52
CA GLY A 54 -15.28 5.14 -12.66
C GLY A 54 -16.37 6.02 -13.19
N GLY A 55 -17.02 6.59 -13.74
CA GLY A 55 -18.08 7.55 -14.05
C GLY A 55 -18.18 8.70 -13.03
N PRO A 56 -19.06 9.68 -13.27
CA PRO A 56 -19.11 10.94 -12.51
C PRO A 56 -19.36 10.81 -11.00
N LEU A 57 -19.88 9.68 -10.56
CA LEU A 57 -20.23 9.42 -9.15
C LEU A 57 -19.44 8.25 -8.53
N ALA A 58 -18.54 7.61 -9.29
CA ALA A 58 -17.76 6.50 -8.80
C ALA A 58 -16.42 6.98 -8.19
N ARG A 59 -16.01 6.34 -7.10
CA ARG A 59 -14.70 6.57 -6.49
C ARG A 59 -13.62 6.19 -7.52
N SER A 60 -12.69 7.09 -7.82
CA SER A 60 -11.53 6.77 -8.63
C SER A 60 -10.60 5.79 -7.90
N VAL A 61 -9.95 4.92 -8.66
CA VAL A 61 -8.86 4.08 -8.16
C VAL A 61 -7.55 4.61 -8.73
N ARG A 62 -6.54 4.69 -7.89
CA ARG A 62 -5.16 4.97 -8.28
C ARG A 62 -4.35 3.72 -7.99
N PHE A 63 -3.90 3.05 -9.04
CA PHE A 63 -3.01 1.91 -8.95
C PHE A 63 -1.58 2.38 -8.70
N ASP A 64 -0.87 1.72 -7.79
CA ASP A 64 0.53 2.07 -7.51
C ASP A 64 1.43 1.75 -8.70
N VAL A 65 1.37 0.52 -9.21
CA VAL A 65 2.16 0.08 -10.36
C VAL A 65 1.31 -0.79 -11.28
N TYR A 66 0.84 -0.21 -12.38
CA TYR A 66 0.05 -0.94 -13.38
C TYR A 66 0.90 -1.25 -14.62
N CYS A 67 0.97 -2.52 -15.00
CA CYS A 67 1.70 -2.95 -16.17
C CYS A 67 0.95 -4.05 -16.95
N GLU A 68 1.36 -4.25 -18.18
CA GLU A 68 0.84 -5.32 -19.06
C GLU A 68 2.01 -6.10 -19.66
N ASP A 69 1.81 -7.40 -19.90
CA ASP A 69 2.74 -8.21 -20.69
C ASP A 69 2.41 -8.15 -22.18
N GLU A 70 3.28 -8.71 -23.03
CA GLU A 70 3.07 -8.75 -24.49
C GLU A 70 1.82 -9.55 -24.91
N LYS A 71 1.29 -10.39 -24.03
CA LYS A 71 0.03 -11.13 -24.25
C LYS A 71 -1.19 -10.33 -23.83
N GLY A 72 -1.00 -9.13 -23.29
CA GLY A 72 -2.06 -8.26 -22.79
C GLY A 72 -2.60 -8.65 -21.42
N ASN A 73 -1.94 -9.53 -20.67
CA ASN A 73 -2.28 -9.76 -19.26
C ASN A 73 -1.94 -8.51 -18.45
N ALA A 74 -2.86 -8.10 -17.59
CA ALA A 74 -2.72 -6.92 -16.76
C ALA A 74 -2.32 -7.28 -15.34
N PHE A 75 -1.41 -6.52 -14.78
CA PHE A 75 -0.91 -6.67 -13.41
C PHE A 75 -0.97 -5.33 -12.70
N ASP A 76 -1.42 -5.37 -11.47
CA ASP A 76 -1.37 -4.26 -10.53
C ASP A 76 -0.63 -4.71 -9.28
N VAL A 77 0.36 -3.95 -8.84
CA VAL A 77 1.16 -4.26 -7.65
C VAL A 77 1.05 -3.09 -6.68
N GLU A 78 0.51 -3.38 -5.51
CA GLU A 78 0.17 -2.42 -4.47
C GLU A 78 1.02 -2.64 -3.21
N MET A 79 1.58 -1.58 -2.62
CA MET A 79 2.24 -1.62 -1.32
C MET A 79 1.26 -1.23 -0.21
N GLN A 80 1.12 -2.08 0.80
CA GLN A 80 0.20 -1.86 1.92
C GLN A 80 0.93 -1.89 3.25
N ASN A 81 1.09 -0.71 3.86
CA ASN A 81 1.81 -0.56 5.13
C ASN A 81 0.89 -0.61 6.36
N VAL A 82 -0.40 -0.34 6.18
CA VAL A 82 -1.40 -0.27 7.26
C VAL A 82 -2.59 -1.17 6.95
N ASN A 83 -3.04 -1.92 7.97
CA ASN A 83 -4.23 -2.75 7.86
C ASN A 83 -5.49 -1.95 8.23
N GLU A 84 -6.23 -1.52 7.21
CA GLU A 84 -7.52 -0.83 7.39
C GLU A 84 -8.71 -1.81 7.51
N GLY A 85 -8.47 -3.12 7.41
CA GLY A 85 -9.50 -4.16 7.57
C GLY A 85 -10.41 -4.35 6.34
N ASP A 86 -10.20 -3.64 5.25
CA ASP A 86 -11.07 -3.65 4.07
C ASP A 86 -10.41 -4.22 2.79
N LEU A 87 -9.21 -4.74 2.91
CA LEU A 87 -8.38 -5.15 1.77
C LEU A 87 -9.07 -6.11 0.79
N PRO A 88 -9.86 -7.13 1.21
CA PRO A 88 -10.62 -7.95 0.28
C PRO A 88 -11.68 -7.17 -0.52
N LEU A 89 -12.29 -6.15 0.08
CA LEU A 89 -13.27 -5.30 -0.60
C LEU A 89 -12.58 -4.37 -1.60
N ARG A 90 -11.43 -3.81 -1.24
CA ARG A 90 -10.59 -3.01 -2.14
C ARG A 90 -10.13 -3.86 -3.33
N ALA A 91 -9.64 -5.07 -3.09
CA ALA A 91 -9.21 -6.00 -4.13
C ALA A 91 -10.33 -6.29 -5.15
N ARG A 92 -11.57 -6.47 -4.68
CA ARG A 92 -12.74 -6.65 -5.55
C ARG A 92 -13.00 -5.40 -6.39
N TYR A 93 -12.94 -4.22 -5.78
CA TYR A 93 -13.18 -2.96 -6.47
C TYR A 93 -12.09 -2.66 -7.50
N TYR A 94 -10.83 -2.88 -7.15
CA TYR A 94 -9.69 -2.71 -8.05
C TYR A 94 -9.81 -3.62 -9.27
N GLN A 95 -10.20 -4.90 -9.08
CA GLN A 95 -10.46 -5.82 -10.18
C GLN A 95 -11.52 -5.27 -11.14
N SER A 96 -12.63 -4.76 -10.62
CA SER A 96 -13.69 -4.20 -11.46
C SER A 96 -13.24 -2.98 -12.28
N MET A 97 -12.37 -2.16 -11.72
CA MET A 97 -11.79 -1.00 -12.41
C MET A 97 -10.79 -1.42 -13.48
N MET A 98 -9.95 -2.41 -13.19
CA MET A 98 -9.05 -3.03 -14.17
C MET A 98 -9.82 -3.63 -15.34
N ASP A 99 -10.88 -4.39 -15.08
CA ASP A 99 -11.73 -5.01 -16.08
C ASP A 99 -12.44 -3.97 -16.95
N SER A 100 -12.93 -2.89 -16.34
CA SER A 100 -13.53 -1.76 -17.06
C SER A 100 -12.55 -1.07 -18.02
N GLU A 101 -11.28 -1.00 -17.68
CA GLU A 101 -10.25 -0.44 -18.55
C GLU A 101 -9.96 -1.34 -19.75
N ILE A 102 -9.91 -2.65 -19.54
CA ILE A 102 -9.73 -3.64 -20.61
C ILE A 102 -10.87 -3.53 -21.64
N LEU A 103 -12.12 -3.43 -21.18
CA LEU A 103 -13.29 -3.27 -22.05
C LEU A 103 -13.31 -1.93 -22.79
N ARG A 104 -12.90 -0.82 -22.17
CA ARG A 104 -12.84 0.50 -22.82
C ARG A 104 -11.88 0.54 -24.01
N ARG A 105 -10.90 -0.34 -24.07
CA ARG A 105 -9.94 -0.44 -25.18
C ARG A 105 -10.55 -1.05 -26.46
N GLY A 106 -11.86 -1.27 -26.51
CA GLY A 106 -12.57 -1.69 -27.69
C GLY A 106 -12.68 -3.21 -27.88
N ALA A 107 -12.60 -3.94 -26.79
CA ALA A 107 -12.90 -5.38 -26.79
C ALA A 107 -14.29 -5.63 -27.38
N LYS A 108 -14.36 -6.46 -28.41
CA LYS A 108 -15.61 -6.81 -29.11
C LYS A 108 -16.28 -8.04 -28.51
N SER A 109 -15.57 -8.77 -27.67
CA SER A 109 -16.03 -10.03 -27.06
C SER A 109 -15.42 -10.22 -25.69
N TYR A 110 -16.17 -10.82 -24.76
CA TYR A 110 -15.65 -11.25 -23.46
C TYR A 110 -14.54 -12.30 -23.54
N HIS A 111 -14.40 -13.00 -24.66
CA HIS A 111 -13.30 -13.93 -24.91
C HIS A 111 -11.94 -13.23 -25.03
N GLU A 112 -11.94 -11.92 -25.31
CA GLU A 112 -10.75 -11.08 -25.40
C GLU A 112 -10.25 -10.60 -24.03
N PHE A 113 -10.97 -10.90 -22.93
CA PHE A 113 -10.48 -10.64 -21.59
C PHE A 113 -9.18 -11.41 -21.34
N ASN A 114 -8.12 -10.69 -21.11
CA ASN A 114 -6.87 -11.23 -20.67
C ASN A 114 -6.88 -11.44 -19.14
N ARG A 115 -5.83 -12.07 -18.63
CA ARG A 115 -5.68 -12.29 -17.21
C ARG A 115 -5.49 -10.95 -16.49
N GLY A 116 -6.29 -10.72 -15.44
CA GLY A 116 -6.14 -9.60 -14.51
C GLY A 116 -5.62 -10.09 -13.16
N VAL A 117 -4.46 -9.61 -12.73
CA VAL A 117 -3.84 -10.01 -11.47
C VAL A 117 -3.59 -8.78 -10.61
N ILE A 118 -4.08 -8.81 -9.38
CA ILE A 118 -3.81 -7.78 -8.38
C ILE A 118 -2.97 -8.40 -7.26
N ILE A 119 -1.84 -7.79 -6.97
CA ILE A 119 -0.88 -8.24 -5.97
C ILE A 119 -0.77 -7.17 -4.89
N PHE A 120 -1.13 -7.52 -3.66
CA PHE A 120 -0.89 -6.71 -2.48
C PHE A 120 0.34 -7.22 -1.75
N LEU A 121 1.36 -6.36 -1.65
CA LEU A 121 2.54 -6.56 -0.82
C LEU A 121 2.23 -5.95 0.55
N CYS A 122 1.99 -6.78 1.56
CA CYS A 122 1.49 -6.32 2.86
C CYS A 122 2.58 -6.36 3.93
N ALA A 123 2.83 -5.25 4.60
CA ALA A 123 3.68 -5.18 5.80
C ALA A 123 3.05 -5.85 7.04
N PHE A 124 1.85 -6.39 6.91
CA PHE A 124 1.04 -7.07 7.93
C PHE A 124 0.38 -8.32 7.32
N ASN A 125 -0.36 -9.08 8.12
CA ASN A 125 -1.22 -10.15 7.61
C ASN A 125 -2.70 -9.72 7.74
N PRO A 126 -3.46 -9.58 6.64
CA PRO A 126 -4.85 -9.14 6.67
C PRO A 126 -5.84 -10.27 7.03
N PHE A 127 -5.36 -11.51 7.22
CA PHE A 127 -6.18 -12.69 7.46
C PHE A 127 -5.85 -13.36 8.80
N ASP A 128 -5.79 -14.69 8.83
CA ASP A 128 -5.60 -15.48 10.04
C ASP A 128 -4.13 -15.70 10.45
N GLY A 129 -3.18 -15.15 9.70
CA GLY A 129 -1.74 -15.29 9.97
C GLY A 129 -1.15 -16.68 9.75
N LYS A 130 -1.90 -17.60 9.11
CA LYS A 130 -1.42 -18.97 8.89
C LYS A 130 -0.46 -19.08 7.71
N HIS A 131 -0.60 -18.22 6.72
CA HIS A 131 0.26 -18.23 5.54
C HIS A 131 0.88 -16.85 5.32
N ARG A 132 1.97 -16.79 4.57
CA ARG A 132 2.57 -15.54 4.07
C ARG A 132 2.12 -15.21 2.66
N LEU A 133 1.56 -16.19 1.95
CA LEU A 133 1.07 -16.01 0.59
C LEU A 133 -0.35 -16.56 0.50
N TYR A 134 -1.28 -15.71 0.11
CA TYR A 134 -2.67 -16.11 -0.11
C TYR A 134 -3.06 -15.81 -1.56
N HIS A 135 -3.78 -16.75 -2.17
CA HIS A 135 -4.35 -16.62 -3.49
C HIS A 135 -5.87 -16.63 -3.38
N ALA A 136 -6.52 -15.63 -3.92
CA ALA A 136 -7.99 -15.56 -3.96
C ALA A 136 -8.47 -15.57 -5.41
N LYS A 137 -9.33 -16.53 -5.72
CA LYS A 137 -10.03 -16.68 -7.02
C LYS A 137 -11.47 -17.11 -6.79
N ASN A 138 -12.31 -16.89 -7.77
CA ASN A 138 -13.69 -17.39 -7.73
C ASN A 138 -13.74 -18.90 -8.01
N HIS A 139 -14.77 -19.57 -7.46
CA HIS A 139 -15.08 -20.97 -7.72
C HIS A 139 -16.58 -21.19 -7.57
N LEU A 140 -17.08 -22.29 -8.09
CA LEU A 140 -18.46 -22.72 -7.92
C LEU A 140 -18.60 -23.39 -6.55
N LEU A 141 -19.58 -22.98 -5.75
CA LEU A 141 -19.78 -23.53 -4.40
C LEU A 141 -20.23 -25.01 -4.43
N GLU A 142 -21.02 -25.39 -5.43
CA GLU A 142 -21.56 -26.73 -5.60
C GLU A 142 -20.51 -27.72 -6.13
N THR A 143 -19.53 -27.23 -6.87
CA THR A 143 -18.48 -28.03 -7.50
C THR A 143 -17.13 -27.29 -7.41
N PRO A 144 -16.51 -27.22 -6.22
CA PRO A 144 -15.31 -26.40 -6.00
C PRO A 144 -14.08 -26.79 -6.85
N ASP A 145 -14.01 -28.07 -7.24
CA ASP A 145 -12.93 -28.61 -8.07
C ASP A 145 -13.12 -28.37 -9.58
N PHE A 146 -14.30 -27.87 -10.00
CA PHE A 146 -14.53 -27.51 -11.38
C PHE A 146 -13.80 -26.21 -11.70
N PRO A 147 -12.98 -26.13 -12.77
CA PRO A 147 -12.24 -24.92 -13.10
C PRO A 147 -13.19 -23.79 -13.51
N TYR A 148 -13.23 -22.73 -12.68
CA TYR A 148 -13.95 -21.50 -12.99
C TYR A 148 -12.96 -20.46 -13.54
N GLU A 149 -12.86 -20.44 -14.88
CA GLU A 149 -11.83 -19.71 -15.62
C GLU A 149 -12.24 -18.26 -15.91
N ASP A 150 -12.43 -17.43 -14.87
CA ASP A 150 -12.72 -16.01 -15.02
C ASP A 150 -11.47 -15.13 -15.24
N ARG A 151 -10.28 -15.74 -15.21
CA ARG A 151 -8.98 -15.10 -15.42
C ARG A 151 -8.62 -13.99 -14.40
N ALA A 152 -9.37 -13.87 -13.32
CA ALA A 152 -9.12 -12.93 -12.25
C ALA A 152 -8.37 -13.59 -11.08
N LEU A 153 -7.28 -12.99 -10.63
CA LEU A 153 -6.50 -13.49 -9.49
C LEU A 153 -6.12 -12.34 -8.57
N LYS A 154 -6.28 -12.53 -7.26
CA LYS A 154 -5.77 -11.63 -6.24
C LYS A 154 -4.75 -12.37 -5.41
N ILE A 155 -3.60 -11.75 -5.15
CA ILE A 155 -2.52 -12.31 -4.35
C ILE A 155 -2.23 -11.36 -3.20
N PHE A 156 -2.10 -11.91 -2.01
CA PHE A 156 -1.69 -11.16 -0.82
C PHE A 156 -0.39 -11.79 -0.31
N ALA A 157 0.72 -11.05 -0.48
CA ALA A 157 2.04 -11.46 -0.06
C ALA A 157 2.41 -10.68 1.20
N CYS A 158 2.48 -11.38 2.35
CA CYS A 158 2.50 -10.80 3.68
C CYS A 158 3.86 -10.99 4.35
N THR A 159 4.41 -9.92 4.96
CA THR A 159 5.66 -10.02 5.73
C THR A 159 5.49 -10.83 7.01
N GLU A 160 4.26 -11.02 7.46
CA GLU A 160 3.88 -11.78 8.66
C GLU A 160 3.12 -13.05 8.30
N GLY A 161 3.23 -14.06 9.16
CA GLY A 161 2.57 -15.36 8.98
C GLY A 161 3.56 -16.53 9.05
N LYS A 162 3.02 -17.74 8.99
CA LYS A 162 3.81 -18.97 8.91
C LYS A 162 4.34 -19.18 7.49
N SER A 163 5.49 -19.81 7.37
CA SER A 163 6.25 -19.88 6.12
C SER A 163 6.20 -21.25 5.43
N ASP A 164 5.44 -22.19 5.99
CA ASP A 164 5.60 -23.63 5.73
C ASP A 164 5.46 -24.01 4.25
N ASP A 165 4.60 -23.31 3.49
CA ASP A 165 4.33 -23.60 2.08
C ASP A 165 4.80 -22.48 1.13
N THR A 166 5.51 -21.47 1.64
CA THR A 166 5.94 -20.34 0.82
C THR A 166 7.31 -20.60 0.22
N PRO A 167 7.51 -20.48 -1.11
CA PRO A 167 8.83 -20.64 -1.74
C PRO A 167 9.89 -19.73 -1.13
N VAL A 168 11.10 -20.25 -0.99
CA VAL A 168 12.21 -19.56 -0.29
C VAL A 168 12.56 -18.21 -0.92
N GLU A 169 12.42 -18.09 -2.25
CA GLU A 169 12.66 -16.85 -2.97
C GLU A 169 11.65 -15.78 -2.61
N ILE A 170 10.38 -16.17 -2.41
CA ILE A 170 9.32 -15.27 -1.93
C ILE A 170 9.60 -14.89 -0.47
N LEU A 171 10.00 -15.83 0.37
CA LEU A 171 10.35 -15.56 1.78
C LEU A 171 11.49 -14.53 1.89
N ARG A 172 12.53 -14.64 1.05
CA ARG A 172 13.62 -13.65 1.00
C ARG A 172 13.12 -12.25 0.64
N PHE A 173 12.26 -12.17 -0.35
CA PHE A 173 11.67 -10.90 -0.76
C PHE A 173 10.77 -10.31 0.34
N LEU A 174 9.92 -11.13 0.98
CA LEU A 174 9.08 -10.68 2.10
C LEU A 174 9.90 -10.28 3.33
N SER A 175 11.01 -10.95 3.61
CA SER A 175 11.95 -10.54 4.66
C SER A 175 12.58 -9.19 4.34
N TYR A 176 13.01 -8.98 3.10
CA TYR A 176 13.52 -7.69 2.64
C TYR A 176 12.50 -6.56 2.82
N LEU A 177 11.21 -6.79 2.51
CA LEU A 177 10.15 -5.80 2.76
C LEU A 177 10.04 -5.45 4.26
N LYS A 178 10.36 -6.38 5.16
CA LYS A 178 10.25 -6.19 6.61
C LYS A 178 11.46 -5.45 7.21
N ASP A 179 12.67 -5.81 6.81
CA ASP A 179 13.91 -5.40 7.47
C ASP A 179 14.91 -4.65 6.59
N SER A 180 14.59 -4.53 5.29
CA SER A 180 15.45 -3.91 4.26
C SER A 180 16.83 -4.57 4.12
N GLN A 181 16.97 -5.85 4.53
CA GLN A 181 18.21 -6.61 4.39
C GLN A 181 18.20 -7.43 3.09
N ALA A 182 18.93 -6.99 2.10
CA ALA A 182 19.08 -7.71 0.83
C ALA A 182 19.79 -9.05 1.04
N SER A 183 19.27 -10.12 0.43
CA SER A 183 19.76 -11.49 0.64
C SER A 183 19.84 -12.33 -0.65
N ASP A 184 19.48 -11.75 -1.78
CA ASP A 184 19.58 -12.36 -3.11
C ASP A 184 19.63 -11.30 -4.22
N GLY A 185 19.85 -11.75 -5.45
CA GLY A 185 20.07 -10.84 -6.59
C GLY A 185 18.93 -9.86 -6.85
N LEU A 186 17.66 -10.21 -6.62
CA LEU A 186 16.55 -9.28 -6.80
C LEU A 186 16.56 -8.22 -5.68
N THR A 187 16.68 -8.65 -4.43
CA THR A 187 16.65 -7.72 -3.29
C THR A 187 17.88 -6.79 -3.29
N GLU A 188 19.05 -7.26 -3.79
CA GLU A 188 20.24 -6.43 -4.03
C GLU A 188 20.01 -5.38 -5.12
N LYS A 189 19.35 -5.74 -6.23
CA LYS A 189 18.96 -4.80 -7.29
C LYS A 189 18.02 -3.73 -6.76
N ILE A 190 17.02 -4.12 -5.99
CA ILE A 190 16.06 -3.20 -5.36
C ILE A 190 16.80 -2.24 -4.42
N GLU A 191 17.64 -2.73 -3.50
CA GLU A 191 18.36 -1.88 -2.55
C GLU A 191 19.35 -0.94 -3.24
N SER A 192 19.98 -1.38 -4.33
CA SER A 192 20.84 -0.53 -5.16
C SER A 192 20.03 0.61 -5.79
N ALA A 193 18.82 0.34 -6.29
CA ALA A 193 17.92 1.37 -6.82
C ALA A 193 17.46 2.34 -5.72
N VAL A 194 17.03 1.83 -4.55
CA VAL A 194 16.67 2.62 -3.37
C VAL A 194 17.80 3.56 -2.98
N SER A 195 19.01 3.03 -2.87
CA SER A 195 20.21 3.82 -2.53
C SER A 195 20.50 4.92 -3.56
N SER A 196 20.33 4.62 -4.85
CA SER A 196 20.49 5.60 -5.93
C SER A 196 19.47 6.74 -5.83
N TYR A 197 18.20 6.43 -5.53
CA TYR A 197 17.15 7.42 -5.36
C TYR A 197 17.39 8.27 -4.10
N ARG A 198 17.79 7.67 -2.98
CA ARG A 198 18.15 8.40 -1.75
C ARG A 198 19.24 9.44 -1.98
N LEU A 199 20.17 9.19 -2.91
CA LEU A 199 21.26 10.11 -3.26
C LEU A 199 20.88 11.15 -4.32
N SER A 200 19.81 10.95 -5.08
CA SER A 200 19.39 11.81 -6.19
C SER A 200 18.74 13.12 -5.69
N PRO A 201 19.34 14.31 -5.94
CA PRO A 201 18.73 15.59 -5.56
C PRO A 201 17.39 15.82 -6.22
N SER A 202 17.23 15.44 -7.50
CA SER A 202 15.96 15.57 -8.24
C SER A 202 14.86 14.72 -7.63
N TRP A 203 15.16 13.46 -7.27
CA TRP A 203 14.18 12.58 -6.63
C TRP A 203 13.79 13.09 -5.24
N ARG A 204 14.76 13.57 -4.45
CA ARG A 204 14.49 14.18 -3.14
C ARG A 204 13.57 15.39 -3.24
N GLY A 205 13.77 16.24 -4.26
CA GLY A 205 12.88 17.37 -4.53
C GLY A 205 11.44 16.91 -4.80
N GLN A 206 11.26 15.93 -5.68
CA GLN A 206 9.94 15.37 -5.98
C GLN A 206 9.30 14.69 -4.76
N TYR A 207 10.09 13.99 -3.95
CA TYR A 207 9.62 13.39 -2.70
C TYR A 207 9.06 14.45 -1.74
N MET A 208 9.80 15.53 -1.52
CA MET A 208 9.37 16.65 -0.67
C MET A 208 8.11 17.33 -1.22
N GLU A 209 8.02 17.57 -2.52
CA GLU A 209 6.84 18.15 -3.16
C GLU A 209 5.61 17.25 -3.00
N ASN A 210 5.77 15.94 -3.21
CA ASN A 210 4.67 14.97 -3.08
C ASN A 210 4.10 14.90 -1.66
N HIS A 211 4.95 15.05 -0.65
CA HIS A 211 4.55 14.98 0.76
C HIS A 211 4.28 16.34 1.41
N ALA A 212 4.55 17.45 0.73
CA ALA A 212 4.42 18.79 1.31
C ALA A 212 3.03 19.06 1.86
N TYR A 213 1.99 18.71 1.11
CA TYR A 213 0.60 18.88 1.55
C TYR A 213 0.24 18.04 2.78
N GLU A 214 0.67 16.79 2.80
CA GLU A 214 0.44 15.87 3.93
C GLU A 214 1.15 16.37 5.20
N TRP A 215 2.40 16.80 5.07
CA TRP A 215 3.17 17.36 6.18
C TRP A 215 2.58 18.67 6.70
N ASP A 216 2.10 19.54 5.82
CA ASP A 216 1.40 20.76 6.22
C ASP A 216 0.11 20.42 6.98
N LEU A 217 -0.63 19.42 6.54
CA LEU A 217 -1.84 18.96 7.21
C LEU A 217 -1.53 18.38 8.60
N LEU A 218 -0.49 17.54 8.70
CA LEU A 218 -0.04 16.96 9.95
C LEU A 218 0.51 18.03 10.92
N ALA A 219 1.27 18.99 10.41
CA ALA A 219 1.78 20.11 11.23
C ALA A 219 0.63 20.97 11.77
N LYS A 220 -0.37 21.23 10.93
CA LYS A 220 -1.58 21.97 11.32
C LYS A 220 -2.40 21.23 12.35
N GLY A 221 -2.65 19.94 12.13
CA GLY A 221 -3.37 19.09 13.09
C GLY A 221 -2.65 18.97 14.43
N ARG A 222 -1.31 18.87 14.44
CA ARG A 222 -0.51 18.88 15.66
C ARG A 222 -0.67 20.20 16.41
N LYS A 223 -0.52 21.33 15.72
CA LYS A 223 -0.67 22.65 16.32
C LYS A 223 -2.08 22.87 16.91
N GLU A 224 -3.11 22.51 16.16
CA GLU A 224 -4.49 22.57 16.64
C GLU A 224 -4.72 21.67 17.86
N GLY A 225 -4.13 20.47 17.87
CA GLY A 225 -4.18 19.54 18.99
C GLY A 225 -3.47 20.07 20.24
N GLU A 226 -2.29 20.67 20.07
CA GLU A 226 -1.53 21.31 21.16
C GLU A 226 -2.28 22.50 21.74
N GLU A 227 -2.86 23.37 20.91
CA GLU A 227 -3.66 24.51 21.33
C GLU A 227 -4.94 24.06 22.07
N LYS A 228 -5.62 23.04 21.56
CA LYS A 228 -6.81 22.46 22.16
C LYS A 228 -6.51 21.84 23.52
N TYR A 229 -5.40 21.11 23.63
CA TYR A 229 -4.96 20.51 24.89
C TYR A 229 -4.49 21.56 25.89
N GLY A 230 -3.81 22.62 25.46
CA GLY A 230 -3.42 23.75 26.30
C GLY A 230 -4.63 24.42 26.94
N LYS A 231 -5.69 24.69 26.17
CA LYS A 231 -6.97 25.24 26.69
C LYS A 231 -7.61 24.32 27.73
N LEU A 232 -7.53 23.00 27.55
CA LEU A 232 -8.06 22.04 28.51
C LEU A 232 -7.28 22.11 29.84
N ILE A 233 -5.95 22.16 29.75
CA ILE A 233 -5.08 22.28 30.94
C ILE A 233 -5.41 23.57 31.70
N GLU A 234 -5.53 24.71 31.03
CA GLU A 234 -5.91 25.99 31.66
C GLU A 234 -7.27 25.90 32.34
N ALA A 235 -8.27 25.29 31.69
CA ALA A 235 -9.62 25.11 32.25
C ALA A 235 -9.61 24.20 33.48
N LEU A 236 -8.85 23.11 33.47
CA LEU A 236 -8.70 22.20 34.60
C LEU A 236 -8.01 22.86 35.79
N PHE A 237 -7.00 23.69 35.55
CA PHE A 237 -6.35 24.47 36.64
C PHE A 237 -7.31 25.52 37.24
N ALA A 238 -8.05 26.22 36.38
CA ALA A 238 -9.05 27.20 36.84
C ALA A 238 -10.14 26.57 37.70
N ASP A 239 -10.53 25.34 37.41
CA ASP A 239 -11.54 24.55 38.16
C ASP A 239 -10.93 23.80 39.37
N GLY A 240 -9.65 23.96 39.68
CA GLY A 240 -8.99 23.27 40.79
C GLY A 240 -8.82 21.76 40.59
N LYS A 241 -8.91 21.27 39.35
CA LYS A 241 -8.84 19.83 38.95
C LYS A 241 -7.47 19.47 38.34
N ALA A 242 -6.41 20.02 38.83
CA ALA A 242 -5.05 19.82 38.33
C ALA A 242 -4.63 18.32 38.33
N ASP A 243 -5.17 17.52 39.22
CA ASP A 243 -4.97 16.06 39.30
C ASP A 243 -5.45 15.31 38.06
N LEU A 244 -6.40 15.86 37.30
CA LEU A 244 -6.88 15.27 36.06
C LEU A 244 -5.91 15.49 34.90
N VAL A 245 -5.02 16.48 34.94
CA VAL A 245 -4.11 16.78 33.82
C VAL A 245 -3.24 15.57 33.46
N LEU A 246 -2.66 14.89 34.45
CA LEU A 246 -1.85 13.70 34.22
C LEU A 246 -2.68 12.55 33.64
N LYS A 247 -3.92 12.38 34.09
CA LYS A 247 -4.81 11.34 33.58
C LYS A 247 -5.23 11.57 32.12
N THR A 248 -5.43 12.83 31.72
CA THR A 248 -5.80 13.17 30.34
C THR A 248 -4.64 12.96 29.35
N ALA A 249 -3.39 12.87 29.80
CA ALA A 249 -2.26 12.58 28.91
C ALA A 249 -2.36 11.16 28.32
N ASP A 250 -2.76 10.19 29.14
CA ASP A 250 -2.76 8.78 28.78
C ASP A 250 -4.18 8.22 28.47
N ASP A 251 -5.24 9.02 28.70
CA ASP A 251 -6.63 8.61 28.48
C ASP A 251 -7.34 9.50 27.44
N PRO A 252 -7.36 9.09 26.16
CA PRO A 252 -8.02 9.83 25.10
C PRO A 252 -9.53 9.97 25.29
N GLU A 253 -10.20 8.98 25.89
CA GLU A 253 -11.66 9.02 26.09
C GLU A 253 -12.03 10.04 27.16
N LEU A 254 -11.30 10.05 28.27
CA LEU A 254 -11.43 11.06 29.30
C LEU A 254 -11.19 12.46 28.71
N ARG A 255 -10.14 12.62 27.91
CA ARG A 255 -9.78 13.88 27.25
C ARG A 255 -10.92 14.39 26.35
N GLU A 256 -11.48 13.53 25.50
CA GLU A 256 -12.63 13.91 24.66
C GLU A 256 -13.90 14.26 25.45
N SER A 257 -14.13 13.56 26.54
CA SER A 257 -15.24 13.87 27.47
C SER A 257 -15.08 15.27 28.07
N LEU A 258 -13.86 15.60 28.50
CA LEU A 258 -13.54 16.91 29.10
C LEU A 258 -13.58 18.04 28.06
N TYR A 259 -13.13 17.81 26.81
CA TYR A 259 -13.31 18.79 25.74
C TYR A 259 -14.78 19.18 25.56
N LYS A 260 -15.68 18.19 25.55
CA LYS A 260 -17.12 18.45 25.47
C LYS A 260 -17.64 19.19 26.70
N GLN A 261 -17.21 18.80 27.90
CA GLN A 261 -17.62 19.43 29.16
C GLN A 261 -17.22 20.91 29.22
N TYR A 262 -16.01 21.25 28.75
CA TYR A 262 -15.49 22.63 28.78
C TYR A 262 -15.77 23.40 27.48
N GLY A 263 -16.50 22.83 26.51
CA GLY A 263 -16.84 23.49 25.25
C GLY A 263 -15.63 23.81 24.36
N ILE A 264 -14.55 23.02 24.47
CA ILE A 264 -13.32 23.20 23.70
C ILE A 264 -13.50 22.46 22.37
N GLN A 265 -13.51 23.23 21.28
CA GLN A 265 -13.64 22.71 19.89
C GLN A 265 -12.30 22.53 19.22
#